data_fa9f8449f8fbb3ba902fe12e9a4d01ba
#
_entry.id   fa9f8449f8fbb3ba902fe12e9a4d01ba
#
_cell.length_a   1.000
_cell.length_b   1.000
_cell.length_c   1.000
_cell.angle_alpha   90.00
_cell.angle_beta   90.00
_cell.angle_gamma   90.00
#
_symmetry.space_group_name_H-M   'P 1'
#
loop_
_entity.id
_entity.type
_entity.pdbx_description
1 polymer ?
#
loop_
_entity_poly.entity_id
_entity_poly.type
_entity_poly.pdbx_seq_one_letter_code
_entity_poly.pdbx_strand_id
1 'polypeptide(L)'
;MAVSDRLLSDIDLVRSQGHNVEVIEDGTRFYVVLSNFVLPNYYNPSVTDLMVMADYQYPVSALDMFWTEPHIRCPNGAWPQSADQFEPHLQRIWQRWSWHYVGWNPASHTVATHIEVCLDRLSKVC
;
A
#
# COMPACT_ATOMS: atom_id res chain seq x y z
N MET A 1 -20.43 -5.30 3.59
CA MET A 1 -19.76 -6.14 4.59
C MET A 1 -18.89 -5.26 5.47
N ALA A 2 -18.97 -5.42 6.77
CA ALA A 2 -18.18 -4.59 7.69
C ALA A 2 -16.72 -5.03 7.72
N VAL A 3 -15.82 -4.09 8.00
CA VAL A 3 -14.40 -4.36 8.21
C VAL A 3 -14.26 -5.27 9.44
N SER A 4 -13.46 -6.33 9.32
CA SER A 4 -13.28 -7.28 10.42
C SER A 4 -12.48 -6.67 11.57
N ASP A 5 -12.72 -7.19 12.79
CA ASP A 5 -11.96 -6.77 13.98
C ASP A 5 -10.46 -7.03 13.81
N ARG A 6 -10.10 -8.11 13.14
CA ARG A 6 -8.70 -8.46 12.86
C ARG A 6 -8.03 -7.39 12.00
N LEU A 7 -8.69 -6.97 10.92
CA LEU A 7 -8.13 -5.94 10.04
C LEU A 7 -8.02 -4.61 10.78
N LEU A 8 -9.04 -4.23 11.54
CA LEU A 8 -9.00 -2.99 12.34
C LEU A 8 -7.87 -3.01 13.36
N SER A 9 -7.66 -4.14 14.03
CA SER A 9 -6.57 -4.30 14.99
C SER A 9 -5.20 -4.15 14.33
N ASP A 10 -5.02 -4.76 13.17
CA ASP A 10 -3.77 -4.68 12.42
C ASP A 10 -3.53 -3.25 11.89
N ILE A 11 -4.59 -2.54 11.51
CA ILE A 11 -4.51 -1.15 11.08
C ILE A 11 -4.14 -0.25 12.26
N ASP A 12 -4.67 -0.50 13.45
CA ASP A 12 -4.29 0.25 14.64
C ASP A 12 -2.80 0.11 14.96
N LEU A 13 -2.23 -1.06 14.69
CA LEU A 13 -0.78 -1.24 14.81
C LEU A 13 -0.02 -0.34 13.84
N VAL A 14 -0.47 -0.23 12.59
CA VAL A 14 0.13 0.67 11.60
C VAL A 14 0.03 2.12 12.07
N ARG A 15 -1.13 2.53 12.61
CA ARG A 15 -1.30 3.87 13.17
C ARG A 15 -0.34 4.13 14.33
N SER A 16 -0.11 3.14 15.17
CA SER A 16 0.82 3.26 16.30
C SER A 16 2.27 3.48 15.86
N GLN A 17 2.58 3.15 14.61
CA GLN A 17 3.89 3.38 14.01
C GLN A 17 4.04 4.78 13.42
N GLY A 18 3.05 5.65 13.61
CA GLY A 18 3.10 7.05 13.18
C GLY A 18 2.45 7.34 11.83
N HIS A 19 1.73 6.38 11.24
CA HIS A 19 1.05 6.59 9.97
C HIS A 19 -0.38 7.10 10.16
N ASN A 20 -0.81 7.96 9.23
CA ASN A 20 -2.21 8.35 9.11
C ASN A 20 -2.91 7.36 8.19
N VAL A 21 -3.84 6.59 8.73
CA VAL A 21 -4.47 5.50 7.98
C VAL A 21 -5.98 5.68 7.92
N GLU A 22 -6.53 5.59 6.71
CA GLU A 22 -7.96 5.57 6.44
C GLU A 22 -8.33 4.24 5.82
N VAL A 23 -9.47 3.67 6.22
CA VAL A 23 -10.01 2.45 5.65
C VAL A 23 -11.32 2.77 4.94
N ILE A 24 -11.41 2.42 3.67
CA ILE A 24 -12.59 2.68 2.85
C ILE A 24 -13.13 1.35 2.35
N GLU A 25 -14.37 1.04 2.74
CA GLU A 25 -15.06 -0.18 2.32
C GLU A 25 -15.71 0.02 0.95
N ASP A 26 -15.51 -0.96 0.05
CA ASP A 26 -16.13 -0.96 -1.27
C ASP A 26 -16.50 -2.40 -1.64
N GLY A 27 -17.74 -2.78 -1.40
CA GLY A 27 -18.20 -4.15 -1.61
C GLY A 27 -17.48 -5.12 -0.69
N THR A 28 -16.77 -6.09 -1.27
CA THR A 28 -15.98 -7.08 -0.51
C THR A 28 -14.53 -6.66 -0.33
N ARG A 29 -14.16 -5.46 -0.80
CA ARG A 29 -12.78 -4.96 -0.78
C ARG A 29 -12.66 -3.81 0.21
N PHE A 30 -11.52 -3.74 0.86
CA PHE A 30 -11.19 -2.64 1.78
C PHE A 30 -9.93 -1.96 1.27
N TYR A 31 -10.03 -0.65 1.00
CA TYR A 31 -8.88 0.16 0.65
C TYR A 31 -8.26 0.71 1.92
N VAL A 32 -6.99 0.45 2.13
CA VAL A 32 -6.21 0.96 3.27
C VAL A 32 -5.27 2.03 2.73
N VAL A 33 -5.53 3.29 3.06
CA VAL A 33 -4.79 4.43 2.53
C VAL A 33 -3.97 5.07 3.62
N LEU A 34 -2.64 5.10 3.43
CA LEU A 34 -1.72 5.82 4.29
C LEU A 34 -1.49 7.20 3.67
N SER A 35 -2.02 8.25 4.30
CA SER A 35 -1.93 9.61 3.81
C SER A 35 -0.59 10.24 4.17
N ASN A 36 -0.05 11.05 3.28
CA ASN A 36 1.21 11.78 3.47
C ASN A 36 2.37 10.84 3.85
N PHE A 37 2.45 9.73 3.13
CA PHE A 37 3.50 8.74 3.33
C PHE A 37 4.83 9.29 2.81
N VAL A 38 5.84 9.36 3.69
CA VAL A 38 7.14 9.91 3.35
C VAL A 38 7.98 8.86 2.64
N LEU A 39 8.47 9.23 1.46
CA LEU A 39 9.27 8.37 0.60
C LEU A 39 10.77 8.57 0.86
N PRO A 40 11.62 7.63 0.43
CA PRO A 40 13.07 7.88 0.39
C PRO A 40 13.41 9.16 -0.37
N ASN A 41 14.52 9.80 -0.02
CA ASN A 41 14.85 11.15 -0.47
C ASN A 41 15.05 11.32 -1.98
N TYR A 42 15.21 10.23 -2.72
CA TYR A 42 15.47 10.31 -4.16
C TYR A 42 14.20 10.32 -5.02
N TYR A 43 13.02 10.12 -4.45
CA TYR A 43 11.77 10.17 -5.22
C TYR A 43 11.27 11.59 -5.42
N ASN A 44 10.54 11.78 -6.51
CA ASN A 44 9.88 13.04 -6.83
C ASN A 44 8.41 12.75 -7.23
N PRO A 45 7.41 13.23 -6.46
CA PRO A 45 7.55 13.96 -5.20
C PRO A 45 8.05 13.07 -4.04
N SER A 46 8.41 13.66 -2.91
CA SER A 46 8.93 12.95 -1.76
C SER A 46 7.85 12.46 -0.80
N VAL A 47 6.61 12.82 -1.03
CA VAL A 47 5.45 12.44 -0.22
C VAL A 47 4.33 12.00 -1.15
N THR A 48 3.66 10.92 -0.79
CA THR A 48 2.53 10.37 -1.57
C THR A 48 1.49 9.77 -0.62
N ASP A 49 0.30 9.49 -1.13
CA ASP A 49 -0.61 8.58 -0.45
C ASP A 49 -0.29 7.17 -0.94
N LEU A 50 -0.14 6.24 -0.02
CA LEU A 50 0.15 4.84 -0.31
C LEU A 50 -1.07 4.00 0.04
N MET A 51 -1.54 3.19 -0.92
CA MET A 51 -2.73 2.39 -0.76
C MET A 51 -2.39 0.91 -0.90
N VAL A 52 -2.98 0.09 -0.05
CA VAL A 52 -3.03 -1.36 -0.20
C VAL A 52 -4.47 -1.82 -0.15
N MET A 53 -4.75 -2.98 -0.73
CA MET A 53 -6.10 -3.52 -0.79
C MET A 53 -6.18 -4.82 -0.02
N ALA A 54 -7.18 -4.91 0.85
CA ALA A 54 -7.54 -6.14 1.55
C ALA A 54 -8.95 -6.55 1.13
N ASP A 55 -9.35 -7.77 1.42
CA ASP A 55 -10.74 -8.20 1.25
C ASP A 55 -11.28 -8.80 2.54
N TYR A 56 -12.54 -9.26 2.48
CA TYR A 56 -13.21 -9.79 3.67
C TYR A 56 -12.57 -11.07 4.21
N GLN A 57 -11.71 -11.73 3.44
CA GLN A 57 -11.01 -12.95 3.86
C GLN A 57 -9.66 -12.66 4.53
N TYR A 58 -9.27 -11.37 4.63
CA TYR A 58 -8.05 -11.01 5.33
C TYR A 58 -8.03 -11.61 6.75
N PRO A 59 -6.93 -12.23 7.21
CA PRO A 59 -5.61 -12.35 6.58
C PRO A 59 -5.40 -13.65 5.79
N VAL A 60 -6.45 -14.45 5.56
CA VAL A 60 -6.33 -15.70 4.78
C VAL A 60 -5.95 -15.37 3.34
N SER A 61 -6.60 -14.37 2.74
CA SER A 61 -6.16 -13.84 1.46
C SER A 61 -4.95 -12.94 1.64
N ALA A 62 -3.97 -13.09 0.75
CA ALA A 62 -2.75 -12.31 0.79
C ALA A 62 -3.00 -10.85 0.41
N LEU A 63 -2.25 -9.94 1.03
CA LEU A 63 -2.05 -8.61 0.47
C LEU A 63 -1.02 -8.73 -0.65
N ASP A 64 -1.21 -7.96 -1.72
CA ASP A 64 -0.36 -8.04 -2.89
C ASP A 64 -0.28 -6.66 -3.55
N MET A 65 0.90 -6.31 -4.09
CA MET A 65 1.12 -5.03 -4.74
C MET A 65 0.88 -3.82 -3.80
N PHE A 66 1.00 -2.62 -4.33
CA PHE A 66 0.59 -1.37 -3.68
C PHE A 66 0.42 -0.30 -4.73
N TRP A 67 -0.19 0.82 -4.34
CA TRP A 67 -0.53 1.92 -5.23
C TRP A 67 -0.14 3.24 -4.60
N THR A 68 0.24 4.21 -5.42
CA THR A 68 0.59 5.56 -4.97
C THR A 68 -0.12 6.62 -5.78
N GLU A 69 -0.51 7.72 -5.12
CA GLU A 69 -1.03 8.91 -5.76
C GLU A 69 -0.71 10.11 -4.84
N PRO A 70 -0.10 11.17 -5.30
CA PRO A 70 0.32 11.43 -6.68
C PRO A 70 1.36 10.44 -7.19
N HIS A 71 1.49 10.38 -8.52
CA HIS A 71 2.46 9.51 -9.18
C HIS A 71 3.88 9.96 -8.85
N ILE A 72 4.78 9.00 -8.62
CA ILE A 72 6.15 9.29 -8.23
C ILE A 72 7.14 8.77 -9.27
N ARG A 73 8.25 9.49 -9.44
CA ARG A 73 9.30 9.17 -10.40
C ARG A 73 10.66 9.09 -9.70
N CYS A 74 11.55 8.34 -10.31
CA CYS A 74 12.96 8.35 -9.93
C CYS A 74 13.61 9.70 -10.21
N PRO A 75 14.77 10.01 -9.60
CA PRO A 75 15.44 11.31 -9.81
C PRO A 75 15.75 11.64 -11.27
N ASN A 76 15.99 10.63 -12.10
CA ASN A 76 16.26 10.81 -13.54
C ASN A 76 14.98 11.01 -14.37
N GLY A 77 13.82 11.05 -13.73
CA GLY A 77 12.53 11.22 -14.40
C GLY A 77 11.88 9.94 -14.90
N ALA A 78 12.55 8.80 -14.81
CA ALA A 78 12.00 7.52 -15.23
C ALA A 78 10.95 7.02 -14.24
N TRP A 79 10.03 6.18 -14.74
CA TRP A 79 9.15 5.42 -13.85
C TRP A 79 9.97 4.39 -13.07
N PRO A 80 9.68 4.20 -11.78
CA PRO A 80 10.31 3.12 -11.03
C PRO A 80 9.97 1.75 -11.63
N GLN A 81 10.80 0.77 -11.40
CA GLN A 81 10.59 -0.58 -11.95
C GLN A 81 9.23 -1.13 -11.52
N SER A 82 8.47 -1.65 -12.49
CA SER A 82 7.11 -2.23 -12.31
C SER A 82 6.08 -1.23 -11.77
N ALA A 83 6.29 0.07 -11.98
CA ALA A 83 5.41 1.14 -11.51
C ALA A 83 5.00 2.08 -12.65
N ASP A 84 4.79 1.55 -13.84
CA ASP A 84 4.40 2.30 -15.04
C ASP A 84 2.97 2.02 -15.49
N GLN A 85 2.15 1.42 -14.62
CA GLN A 85 0.74 1.15 -14.87
C GLN A 85 -0.13 2.02 -13.97
N PHE A 86 -1.32 2.41 -14.46
CA PHE A 86 -2.19 3.34 -13.75
C PHE A 86 -3.62 2.81 -13.74
N GLU A 87 -4.30 2.95 -12.60
CA GLU A 87 -5.64 2.39 -12.41
C GLU A 87 -6.54 3.36 -11.66
N PRO A 88 -7.85 3.42 -12.00
CA PRO A 88 -8.81 4.22 -11.24
C PRO A 88 -9.28 3.47 -9.99
N HIS A 89 -9.13 4.11 -8.84
CA HIS A 89 -9.70 3.67 -7.56
C HIS A 89 -10.08 4.89 -6.74
N LEU A 90 -11.19 4.83 -6.01
CA LEU A 90 -11.63 5.90 -5.11
C LEU A 90 -11.71 7.27 -5.82
N GLN A 91 -12.16 7.29 -7.09
CA GLN A 91 -12.25 8.49 -7.91
C GLN A 91 -10.92 9.20 -8.14
N ARG A 92 -9.81 8.46 -8.05
CA ARG A 92 -8.45 8.94 -8.31
C ARG A 92 -7.77 7.97 -9.26
N ILE A 93 -6.73 8.43 -9.96
CA ILE A 93 -5.90 7.57 -10.80
C ILE A 93 -4.63 7.26 -10.02
N TRP A 94 -4.46 5.99 -9.66
CA TRP A 94 -3.35 5.52 -8.85
C TRP A 94 -2.27 4.90 -9.71
N GLN A 95 -1.02 5.12 -9.37
CA GLN A 95 0.13 4.42 -9.94
C GLN A 95 0.23 3.07 -9.28
N ARG A 96 0.19 1.99 -10.07
CA ARG A 96 0.26 0.62 -9.54
C ARG A 96 1.69 0.13 -9.50
N TRP A 97 2.08 -0.39 -8.34
CA TRP A 97 3.38 -1.04 -8.14
C TRP A 97 3.17 -2.54 -8.18
N SER A 98 3.53 -3.18 -9.30
CA SER A 98 3.22 -4.59 -9.59
C SER A 98 4.27 -5.52 -8.98
N TRP A 99 4.47 -5.39 -7.68
CA TRP A 99 5.36 -6.24 -6.92
C TRP A 99 4.53 -7.24 -6.13
N HIS A 100 4.62 -8.54 -6.53
CA HIS A 100 3.84 -9.60 -5.91
C HIS A 100 4.51 -10.08 -4.63
N TYR A 101 3.67 -10.30 -3.62
CA TYR A 101 4.13 -10.83 -2.35
C TYR A 101 4.30 -12.35 -2.48
N VAL A 102 5.49 -12.87 -2.19
CA VAL A 102 5.77 -14.30 -2.23
C VAL A 102 5.81 -14.84 -0.80
N GLY A 103 5.10 -15.95 -0.57
CA GLY A 103 5.15 -16.61 0.73
C GLY A 103 4.29 -15.96 1.81
N TRP A 104 3.18 -15.35 1.43
CA TRP A 104 2.24 -14.81 2.42
C TRP A 104 1.83 -15.90 3.41
N ASN A 105 1.97 -15.61 4.71
CA ASN A 105 1.58 -16.51 5.78
C ASN A 105 0.54 -15.81 6.68
N PRO A 106 -0.74 -16.27 6.64
CA PRO A 106 -1.80 -15.62 7.44
C PRO A 106 -1.55 -15.63 8.94
N ALA A 107 -0.72 -16.55 9.43
CA ALA A 107 -0.41 -16.66 10.86
C ALA A 107 0.58 -15.59 11.34
N SER A 108 1.36 -14.99 10.44
CA SER A 108 2.43 -14.06 10.81
C SER A 108 2.47 -12.77 10.00
N HIS A 109 1.90 -12.74 8.81
CA HIS A 109 1.92 -11.55 7.95
C HIS A 109 0.65 -10.73 8.12
N THR A 110 0.81 -9.41 8.13
CA THR A 110 -0.27 -8.44 8.37
C THR A 110 -0.11 -7.24 7.44
N VAL A 111 -1.04 -6.28 7.54
CA VAL A 111 -0.89 -4.99 6.86
C VAL A 111 0.43 -4.34 7.25
N ALA A 112 0.82 -4.39 8.52
CA ALA A 112 2.07 -3.78 8.98
C ALA A 112 3.29 -4.40 8.30
N THR A 113 3.37 -5.73 8.20
CA THR A 113 4.48 -6.40 7.52
C THR A 113 4.48 -6.10 6.02
N HIS A 114 3.31 -5.98 5.41
CA HIS A 114 3.19 -5.63 3.99
C HIS A 114 3.69 -4.21 3.72
N ILE A 115 3.38 -3.26 4.60
CA ILE A 115 3.91 -1.89 4.48
C ILE A 115 5.44 -1.89 4.55
N GLU A 116 6.04 -2.70 5.40
CA GLU A 116 7.50 -2.84 5.46
C GLU A 116 8.07 -3.38 4.16
N VAL A 117 7.39 -4.34 3.51
CA VAL A 117 7.79 -4.84 2.20
C VAL A 117 7.68 -3.74 1.14
N CYS A 118 6.64 -2.92 1.18
CA CYS A 118 6.49 -1.77 0.28
C CYS A 118 7.67 -0.80 0.43
N LEU A 119 8.03 -0.46 1.67
CA LEU A 119 9.18 0.40 1.97
C LEU A 119 10.49 -0.19 1.44
N ASP A 120 10.68 -1.49 1.60
CA ASP A 120 11.86 -2.18 1.09
C ASP A 120 11.96 -2.06 -0.43
N ARG A 121 10.85 -2.26 -1.14
CA ARG A 121 10.81 -2.08 -2.59
C ARG A 121 11.07 -0.64 -3.01
N LEU A 122 10.45 0.30 -2.33
CA LEU A 122 10.67 1.72 -2.60
C LEU A 122 12.12 2.12 -2.44
N SER A 123 12.87 1.45 -1.59
CA SER A 123 14.30 1.74 -1.38
C SER A 123 15.23 1.13 -2.44
N LYS A 124 14.72 0.32 -3.38
CA LYS A 124 15.55 -0.50 -4.27
C LYS A 124 15.32 -0.31 -5.77
N VAL A 125 14.33 0.48 -6.20
CA VAL A 125 13.85 0.45 -7.58
C VAL A 125 14.19 1.69 -8.41
N CYS A 126 15.06 2.53 -7.94
CA CYS A 126 15.58 3.67 -8.74
C CYS A 126 17.08 3.58 -9.00
#